data_bd8a9be9603e60576a7b2b13aaff9ce7
#
_entry.id   bd8a9be9603e60576a7b2b13aaff9ce7
#
_cell.length_a   1.000
_cell.length_b   1.000
_cell.length_c   1.000
_cell.angle_alpha   90.00
_cell.angle_beta   90.00
_cell.angle_gamma   90.00
#
_symmetry.space_group_name_H-M   'P 1'
#
loop_
_entity.id
_entity.type
_entity.pdbx_description
1 polymer ?
#
loop_
_entity_poly.entity_id
_entity_poly.type
_entity_poly.pdbx_seq_one_letter_code
_entity_poly.pdbx_strand_id
1 'polypeptide(L)'
;MSEHLSKAQVKWVRSLQQKKNRDAEGVFVAEGAKCINELRGAFELLLLASPDNASAIEIEQMSSLRTPQGQIAVFRKPTTDNRYPISQLMLALDGVQDPGNLGTIIRTCDWFGIHDILCSRDTADCYNPKVVQATMGALARVRVHYVDLPKALAELKDKHVAIYGTLLEGRNMYEEGAIPNKSEGVIIMGNEGNGISEEVRGLVSHPLLIPSYPAGEATSESLNVGIATAIVLAEFRR
;
A
#
# COMPACT_ATOMS: atom_id res chain seq x y z
N MET A 1 36.64 7.34 2.15
CA MET A 1 35.91 8.16 1.14
C MET A 1 35.13 7.18 0.29
N SER A 2 33.81 7.35 0.16
CA SER A 2 33.01 6.53 -0.75
C SER A 2 33.43 6.84 -2.19
N GLU A 3 33.59 5.80 -3.02
CA GLU A 3 33.91 5.94 -4.43
C GLU A 3 32.78 6.69 -5.16
N HIS A 4 33.14 7.63 -6.04
CA HIS A 4 32.14 8.39 -6.80
C HIS A 4 31.35 7.49 -7.76
N LEU A 5 30.04 7.72 -7.87
CA LEU A 5 29.18 6.93 -8.73
C LEU A 5 29.62 7.05 -10.20
N SER A 6 29.69 5.92 -10.89
CA SER A 6 29.96 5.89 -12.32
C SER A 6 28.72 6.38 -13.11
N LYS A 7 28.97 6.92 -14.32
CA LYS A 7 27.89 7.30 -15.24
C LYS A 7 26.92 6.14 -15.54
N ALA A 8 27.41 4.90 -15.54
CA ALA A 8 26.60 3.71 -15.72
C ALA A 8 25.63 3.49 -14.56
N GLN A 9 26.08 3.68 -13.31
CA GLN A 9 25.22 3.58 -12.12
C GLN A 9 24.16 4.69 -12.09
N VAL A 10 24.51 5.94 -12.42
CA VAL A 10 23.55 7.04 -12.53
C VAL A 10 22.46 6.72 -13.57
N LYS A 11 22.86 6.25 -14.76
CA LYS A 11 21.93 5.85 -15.82
C LYS A 11 21.05 4.66 -15.39
N TRP A 12 21.62 3.70 -14.70
CA TRP A 12 20.91 2.55 -14.15
C TRP A 12 19.83 2.99 -13.15
N VAL A 13 20.19 3.77 -12.12
CA VAL A 13 19.22 4.25 -11.12
C VAL A 13 18.09 5.04 -11.78
N ARG A 14 18.41 5.94 -12.71
CA ARG A 14 17.41 6.69 -13.49
C ARG A 14 16.44 5.76 -14.23
N SER A 15 16.94 4.66 -14.80
CA SER A 15 16.11 3.70 -15.54
C SER A 15 15.06 3.01 -14.66
N LEU A 16 15.30 2.89 -13.35
CA LEU A 16 14.42 2.26 -12.37
C LEU A 16 13.16 3.09 -12.06
N GLN A 17 13.03 4.28 -12.61
CA GLN A 17 11.75 5.01 -12.60
C GLN A 17 10.67 4.22 -13.37
N GLN A 18 11.04 3.38 -14.33
CA GLN A 18 10.14 2.53 -15.10
C GLN A 18 9.90 1.17 -14.39
N LYS A 19 8.63 0.79 -14.25
CA LYS A 19 8.23 -0.48 -13.59
C LYS A 19 8.93 -1.69 -14.21
N LYS A 20 8.97 -1.78 -15.56
CA LYS A 20 9.59 -2.90 -16.28
C LYS A 20 11.05 -3.14 -15.87
N ASN A 21 11.83 -2.07 -15.63
CA ASN A 21 13.22 -2.18 -15.23
C ASN A 21 13.35 -2.63 -13.77
N ARG A 22 12.51 -2.08 -12.88
CA ARG A 22 12.46 -2.53 -11.48
C ARG A 22 12.11 -4.01 -11.35
N ASP A 23 11.16 -4.46 -12.18
CA ASP A 23 10.72 -5.87 -12.17
C ASP A 23 11.80 -6.80 -12.74
N ALA A 24 12.44 -6.41 -13.84
CA ALA A 24 13.53 -7.19 -14.45
C ALA A 24 14.74 -7.35 -13.51
N GLU A 25 15.06 -6.33 -12.74
CA GLU A 25 16.19 -6.30 -11.80
C GLU A 25 15.83 -6.80 -10.39
N GLY A 26 14.54 -6.97 -10.10
CA GLY A 26 14.08 -7.33 -8.76
C GLY A 26 14.39 -6.28 -7.69
N VAL A 27 14.30 -4.98 -8.05
CA VAL A 27 14.69 -3.86 -7.18
C VAL A 27 13.64 -2.77 -7.12
N PHE A 28 13.80 -1.85 -6.14
CA PHE A 28 13.02 -0.62 -6.07
C PHE A 28 13.88 0.56 -5.57
N VAL A 29 13.38 1.77 -5.77
CA VAL A 29 14.07 3.01 -5.42
C VAL A 29 13.35 3.71 -4.29
N ALA A 30 14.11 4.19 -3.33
CA ALA A 30 13.64 5.08 -2.25
C ALA A 30 14.45 6.37 -2.26
N GLU A 31 13.82 7.48 -1.91
CA GLU A 31 14.43 8.80 -1.87
C GLU A 31 14.21 9.48 -0.51
N GLY A 32 15.22 10.22 -0.05
CA GLY A 32 15.23 10.92 1.23
C GLY A 32 15.73 10.09 2.40
N ALA A 33 16.60 10.72 3.23
CA ALA A 33 17.29 10.04 4.32
C ALA A 33 16.36 9.32 5.30
N LYS A 34 15.23 9.93 5.66
CA LYS A 34 14.27 9.33 6.59
C LYS A 34 13.67 8.03 6.05
N CYS A 35 13.17 8.07 4.81
CA CYS A 35 12.58 6.88 4.16
C CYS A 35 13.63 5.77 4.00
N ILE A 36 14.83 6.12 3.54
CA ILE A 36 15.95 5.19 3.34
C ILE A 36 16.34 4.52 4.66
N ASN A 37 16.44 5.26 5.75
CA ASN A 37 16.82 4.72 7.06
C ASN A 37 15.78 3.73 7.61
N GLU A 38 14.49 4.00 7.44
CA GLU A 38 13.41 3.07 7.81
C GLU A 38 13.49 1.75 7.01
N LEU A 39 13.79 1.84 5.71
CA LEU A 39 13.82 0.67 4.82
C LEU A 39 15.06 -0.21 5.00
N ARG A 40 16.19 0.35 5.43
CA ARG A 40 17.45 -0.39 5.63
C ARG A 40 17.36 -1.57 6.60
N GLY A 41 16.44 -1.50 7.56
CA GLY A 41 16.23 -2.60 8.52
C GLY A 41 15.49 -3.81 7.96
N ALA A 42 14.79 -3.63 6.82
CA ALA A 42 13.91 -4.65 6.24
C ALA A 42 14.34 -5.13 4.85
N PHE A 43 15.14 -4.32 4.12
CA PHE A 43 15.53 -4.60 2.74
C PHE A 43 17.04 -4.51 2.54
N GLU A 44 17.56 -5.36 1.66
CA GLU A 44 18.97 -5.33 1.24
C GLU A 44 19.26 -4.05 0.44
N LEU A 45 20.17 -3.22 0.94
CA LEU A 45 20.65 -2.02 0.27
C LEU A 45 21.69 -2.39 -0.79
N LEU A 46 21.44 -2.08 -2.05
CA LEU A 46 22.34 -2.36 -3.18
C LEU A 46 23.19 -1.15 -3.58
N LEU A 47 22.62 0.06 -3.52
CA LEU A 47 23.30 1.29 -3.85
C LEU A 47 22.74 2.44 -3.01
N LEU A 48 23.62 3.33 -2.55
CA LEU A 48 23.26 4.61 -1.96
C LEU A 48 23.95 5.72 -2.73
N ALA A 49 23.20 6.63 -3.31
CA ALA A 49 23.66 7.92 -3.81
C ALA A 49 23.42 8.99 -2.76
N SER A 50 24.46 9.76 -2.46
CA SER A 50 24.42 10.88 -1.51
C SER A 50 25.42 11.97 -1.95
N PRO A 51 25.43 13.18 -1.34
CA PRO A 51 26.43 14.21 -1.64
C PRO A 51 27.87 13.77 -1.45
N ASP A 52 28.13 12.67 -0.75
CA ASP A 52 29.48 12.13 -0.55
C ASP A 52 30.04 11.39 -1.77
N ASN A 53 29.16 10.94 -2.69
CA ASN A 53 29.56 10.12 -3.84
C ASN A 53 28.80 10.45 -5.14
N ALA A 54 27.97 11.48 -5.16
CA ALA A 54 27.28 11.97 -6.35
C ALA A 54 27.12 13.50 -6.28
N SER A 55 27.28 14.17 -7.40
CA SER A 55 27.01 15.60 -7.52
C SER A 55 25.50 15.90 -7.43
N ALA A 56 25.14 17.15 -7.13
CA ALA A 56 23.74 17.58 -7.11
C ALA A 56 23.02 17.33 -8.45
N ILE A 57 23.73 17.52 -9.57
CA ILE A 57 23.18 17.27 -10.92
C ILE A 57 22.90 15.78 -11.13
N GLU A 58 23.77 14.88 -10.68
CA GLU A 58 23.56 13.44 -10.78
C GLU A 58 22.41 12.98 -9.91
N ILE A 59 22.28 13.50 -8.68
CA ILE A 59 21.14 13.24 -7.80
C ILE A 59 19.83 13.70 -8.46
N GLU A 60 19.81 14.90 -9.04
CA GLU A 60 18.65 15.41 -9.78
C GLU A 60 18.27 14.51 -10.97
N GLN A 61 19.26 14.00 -11.73
CA GLN A 61 19.01 13.08 -12.83
C GLN A 61 18.41 11.73 -12.40
N MET A 62 18.75 11.26 -11.22
CA MET A 62 18.25 10.00 -10.64
C MET A 62 16.90 10.17 -9.93
N SER A 63 16.60 11.37 -9.44
CA SER A 63 15.39 11.66 -8.65
C SER A 63 14.10 11.50 -9.47
N SER A 64 13.07 11.00 -8.81
CA SER A 64 11.68 10.97 -9.31
C SER A 64 10.83 12.14 -8.78
N LEU A 65 11.39 12.94 -7.89
CA LEU A 65 10.70 14.05 -7.22
C LEU A 65 10.98 15.39 -7.93
N ARG A 66 10.02 16.31 -7.85
CA ARG A 66 10.20 17.69 -8.33
C ARG A 66 11.31 18.42 -7.56
N THR A 67 11.45 18.10 -6.27
CA THR A 67 12.50 18.62 -5.40
C THR A 67 13.27 17.44 -4.84
N PRO A 68 14.47 17.14 -5.38
CA PRO A 68 15.31 16.04 -4.90
C PRO A 68 15.64 16.18 -3.42
N GLN A 69 15.67 15.07 -2.68
CA GLN A 69 15.90 15.05 -1.23
C GLN A 69 17.35 14.70 -0.85
N GLY A 70 18.27 14.81 -1.80
CA GLY A 70 19.70 14.69 -1.58
C GLY A 70 20.24 13.27 -1.37
N GLN A 71 19.40 12.29 -1.13
CA GLN A 71 19.78 10.87 -1.04
C GLN A 71 18.82 9.99 -1.81
N ILE A 72 19.38 9.02 -2.56
CA ILE A 72 18.62 8.03 -3.31
C ILE A 72 19.23 6.66 -3.04
N ALA A 73 18.39 5.67 -2.72
CA ALA A 73 18.82 4.31 -2.47
C ALA A 73 18.10 3.33 -3.40
N VAL A 74 18.82 2.29 -3.79
CA VAL A 74 18.25 1.14 -4.49
C VAL A 74 18.26 -0.04 -3.53
N PHE A 75 17.10 -0.66 -3.36
CA PHE A 75 16.90 -1.83 -2.50
C PHE A 75 16.45 -3.02 -3.34
N ARG A 76 16.82 -4.23 -2.89
CA ARG A 76 16.28 -5.47 -3.44
C ARG A 76 14.84 -5.67 -2.99
N LYS A 77 13.95 -6.05 -3.92
CA LYS A 77 12.60 -6.49 -3.56
C LYS A 77 12.69 -7.81 -2.78
N PRO A 78 11.81 -8.02 -1.78
CA PRO A 78 11.73 -9.31 -1.12
C PRO A 78 11.30 -10.39 -2.13
N THR A 79 11.77 -11.61 -1.93
CA THR A 79 11.19 -12.79 -2.61
C THR A 79 9.75 -12.92 -2.13
N THR A 80 8.80 -12.90 -3.07
CA THR A 80 7.38 -13.05 -2.75
C THR A 80 7.10 -14.44 -2.22
N ASP A 81 6.85 -14.55 -0.92
CA ASP A 81 6.16 -15.70 -0.34
C ASP A 81 4.68 -15.31 -0.29
N ASN A 82 3.85 -15.96 -1.10
CA ASN A 82 2.40 -15.69 -1.17
C ASN A 82 1.64 -16.22 0.06
N ARG A 83 2.34 -16.56 1.15
CA ARG A 83 1.73 -16.95 2.41
C ARG A 83 1.43 -15.72 3.25
N TYR A 84 0.18 -15.58 3.66
CA TYR A 84 -0.27 -14.55 4.58
C TYR A 84 -1.01 -15.21 5.77
N PRO A 85 -0.93 -14.62 6.98
CA PRO A 85 -1.55 -15.19 8.18
C PRO A 85 -3.08 -15.09 8.09
N ILE A 86 -3.79 -16.16 8.49
CA ILE A 86 -5.25 -16.21 8.45
C ILE A 86 -5.87 -15.71 9.77
N SER A 87 -5.10 -15.73 10.84
CA SER A 87 -5.54 -15.41 12.22
C SER A 87 -5.25 -13.95 12.62
N GLN A 88 -5.28 -13.02 11.66
CA GLN A 88 -5.05 -11.60 11.90
C GLN A 88 -6.00 -10.76 11.07
N LEU A 89 -6.16 -9.50 11.45
CA LEU A 89 -6.86 -8.53 10.63
C LEU A 89 -5.97 -8.12 9.47
N MET A 90 -6.47 -8.27 8.25
CA MET A 90 -5.82 -7.90 6.98
C MET A 90 -6.65 -6.84 6.26
N LEU A 91 -6.01 -6.12 5.34
CA LEU A 91 -6.68 -5.26 4.38
C LEU A 91 -6.67 -5.92 3.00
N ALA A 92 -7.71 -5.73 2.22
CA ALA A 92 -7.74 -6.08 0.80
C ALA A 92 -8.06 -4.84 -0.03
N LEU A 93 -7.35 -4.65 -1.14
CA LEU A 93 -7.52 -3.53 -2.06
C LEU A 93 -7.96 -4.06 -3.41
N ASP A 94 -9.18 -3.69 -3.80
CA ASP A 94 -9.79 -4.09 -5.07
C ASP A 94 -9.67 -2.94 -6.08
N GLY A 95 -8.58 -2.94 -6.84
CA GLY A 95 -8.35 -1.98 -7.92
C GLY A 95 -8.03 -0.55 -7.48
N VAL A 96 -7.38 -0.33 -6.34
CA VAL A 96 -6.90 1.00 -5.92
C VAL A 96 -5.75 1.43 -6.83
N GLN A 97 -6.00 2.37 -7.76
CA GLN A 97 -5.08 2.71 -8.84
C GLN A 97 -4.22 3.94 -8.58
N ASP A 98 -4.65 4.86 -7.73
CA ASP A 98 -3.87 6.06 -7.42
C ASP A 98 -2.67 5.74 -6.51
N PRO A 99 -1.43 6.06 -6.95
CA PRO A 99 -0.23 5.79 -6.14
C PRO A 99 -0.19 6.53 -4.81
N GLY A 100 -0.78 7.73 -4.73
CA GLY A 100 -0.85 8.52 -3.51
C GLY A 100 -1.78 7.87 -2.48
N ASN A 101 -2.94 7.37 -2.94
CA ASN A 101 -3.88 6.63 -2.09
C ASN A 101 -3.25 5.34 -1.58
N LEU A 102 -2.63 4.53 -2.45
CA LEU A 102 -1.96 3.31 -2.03
C LEU A 102 -0.87 3.57 -0.98
N GLY A 103 -0.03 4.59 -1.19
CA GLY A 103 1.00 4.95 -0.22
C GLY A 103 0.43 5.41 1.13
N THR A 104 -0.66 6.20 1.10
CA THR A 104 -1.39 6.63 2.31
C THR A 104 -2.00 5.43 3.03
N ILE A 105 -2.61 4.49 2.30
CA ILE A 105 -3.20 3.28 2.87
C ILE A 105 -2.12 2.42 3.55
N ILE A 106 -0.99 2.17 2.88
CA ILE A 106 0.12 1.39 3.47
C ILE A 106 0.60 2.04 4.77
N ARG A 107 0.77 3.37 4.79
CA ARG A 107 1.17 4.09 5.99
C ARG A 107 0.11 4.03 7.09
N THR A 108 -1.15 4.07 6.74
CA THR A 108 -2.28 3.93 7.68
C THR A 108 -2.34 2.52 8.27
N CYS A 109 -2.09 1.49 7.45
CA CYS A 109 -1.97 0.11 7.90
C CYS A 109 -0.87 -0.08 8.94
N ASP A 110 0.32 0.49 8.69
CA ASP A 110 1.42 0.49 9.64
C ASP A 110 1.02 1.12 10.99
N TRP A 111 0.33 2.27 10.94
CA TRP A 111 -0.13 2.97 12.14
C TRP A 111 -1.12 2.16 12.98
N PHE A 112 -2.00 1.41 12.33
CA PHE A 112 -3.03 0.59 12.99
C PHE A 112 -2.63 -0.88 13.18
N GLY A 113 -1.37 -1.25 12.93
CA GLY A 113 -0.86 -2.62 13.12
C GLY A 113 -1.49 -3.64 12.16
N ILE A 114 -1.78 -3.23 10.93
CA ILE A 114 -2.14 -4.13 9.83
C ILE A 114 -0.89 -4.43 9.03
N HIS A 115 -0.42 -5.65 9.11
CA HIS A 115 0.87 -6.03 8.52
C HIS A 115 0.78 -6.65 7.12
N ASP A 116 -0.41 -7.06 6.69
CA ASP A 116 -0.62 -7.71 5.40
C ASP A 116 -1.75 -7.05 4.62
N ILE A 117 -1.46 -6.68 3.37
CA ILE A 117 -2.41 -6.11 2.42
C ILE A 117 -2.49 -7.05 1.21
N LEU A 118 -3.69 -7.56 0.90
CA LEU A 118 -3.97 -8.29 -0.33
C LEU A 118 -4.38 -7.28 -1.41
N CYS A 119 -3.68 -7.24 -2.51
CA CYS A 119 -3.99 -6.36 -3.63
C CYS A 119 -4.42 -7.17 -4.85
N SER A 120 -5.48 -6.75 -5.52
CA SER A 120 -5.77 -7.20 -6.86
C SER A 120 -4.63 -6.83 -7.83
N ARG A 121 -4.53 -7.51 -8.97
CA ARG A 121 -3.41 -7.31 -9.91
C ARG A 121 -3.39 -5.94 -10.58
N ASP A 122 -4.52 -5.28 -10.65
CA ASP A 122 -4.71 -3.93 -11.20
C ASP A 122 -4.54 -2.82 -10.17
N THR A 123 -4.34 -3.17 -8.90
CA THR A 123 -3.91 -2.20 -7.87
C THR A 123 -2.52 -1.63 -8.22
N ALA A 124 -2.30 -0.35 -7.92
CA ALA A 124 -1.03 0.34 -8.16
C ALA A 124 0.18 -0.41 -7.59
N ASP A 125 1.33 -0.30 -8.25
CA ASP A 125 2.58 -0.95 -7.82
C ASP A 125 3.11 -0.31 -6.52
N CYS A 126 3.19 -1.07 -5.42
CA CYS A 126 3.71 -0.59 -4.13
C CYS A 126 5.18 -0.14 -4.20
N TYR A 127 5.94 -0.63 -5.20
CA TYR A 127 7.31 -0.22 -5.47
C TYR A 127 7.43 0.92 -6.50
N ASN A 128 6.31 1.51 -6.92
CA ASN A 128 6.34 2.78 -7.65
C ASN A 128 7.00 3.85 -6.78
N PRO A 129 7.98 4.63 -7.28
CA PRO A 129 8.67 5.66 -6.48
C PRO A 129 7.74 6.63 -5.74
N LYS A 130 6.60 7.00 -6.35
CA LYS A 130 5.58 7.84 -5.69
C LYS A 130 4.92 7.14 -4.51
N VAL A 131 4.64 5.83 -4.62
CA VAL A 131 4.08 5.03 -3.52
C VAL A 131 5.11 4.91 -2.41
N VAL A 132 6.35 4.47 -2.73
CA VAL A 132 7.45 4.34 -1.76
C VAL A 132 7.62 5.63 -0.96
N GLN A 133 7.62 6.79 -1.64
CA GLN A 133 7.73 8.09 -0.99
C GLN A 133 6.54 8.37 -0.04
N ALA A 134 5.31 8.09 -0.50
CA ALA A 134 4.09 8.36 0.28
C ALA A 134 3.99 7.45 1.52
N THR A 135 4.58 6.26 1.50
CA THR A 135 4.59 5.34 2.66
C THR A 135 5.44 5.85 3.82
N MET A 136 6.37 6.77 3.57
CA MET A 136 7.32 7.27 4.59
C MET A 136 8.08 6.15 5.33
N GLY A 137 8.37 5.04 4.63
CA GLY A 137 9.10 3.88 5.18
C GLY A 137 8.20 2.76 5.73
N ALA A 138 6.87 2.91 5.74
CA ALA A 138 5.94 1.88 6.24
C ALA A 138 6.07 0.53 5.51
N LEU A 139 6.58 0.51 4.27
CA LEU A 139 6.89 -0.74 3.54
C LEU A 139 7.89 -1.66 4.29
N ALA A 140 8.63 -1.14 5.26
CA ALA A 140 9.50 -1.97 6.12
C ALA A 140 8.70 -2.90 7.04
N ARG A 141 7.42 -2.60 7.31
CA ARG A 141 6.58 -3.29 8.31
C ARG A 141 5.29 -3.85 7.73
N VAL A 142 4.86 -3.36 6.56
CA VAL A 142 3.63 -3.78 5.88
C VAL A 142 3.99 -4.53 4.60
N ARG A 143 3.53 -5.77 4.50
CA ARG A 143 3.70 -6.63 3.33
C ARG A 143 2.54 -6.45 2.37
N VAL A 144 2.84 -6.25 1.10
CA VAL A 144 1.84 -6.11 0.04
C VAL A 144 1.90 -7.32 -0.88
N HIS A 145 0.79 -8.06 -0.96
CA HIS A 145 0.65 -9.29 -1.72
C HIS A 145 -0.25 -9.05 -2.94
N TYR A 146 0.29 -9.14 -4.15
CA TYR A 146 -0.50 -9.08 -5.37
C TYR A 146 -1.01 -10.47 -5.72
N VAL A 147 -2.32 -10.65 -5.62
CA VAL A 147 -2.99 -11.95 -5.76
C VAL A 147 -4.14 -11.90 -6.79
N ASP A 148 -4.65 -13.04 -7.15
CA ASP A 148 -6.00 -13.18 -7.69
C ASP A 148 -6.96 -12.96 -6.54
N LEU A 149 -7.46 -11.72 -6.39
CA LEU A 149 -8.17 -11.29 -5.20
C LEU A 149 -9.48 -12.07 -4.98
N PRO A 150 -10.35 -12.29 -5.99
CA PRO A 150 -11.54 -13.11 -5.81
C PRO A 150 -11.22 -14.53 -5.32
N LYS A 151 -10.20 -15.17 -5.92
CA LYS A 151 -9.79 -16.51 -5.52
C LYS A 151 -9.26 -16.55 -4.09
N ALA A 152 -8.40 -15.60 -3.71
CA ALA A 152 -7.83 -15.51 -2.37
C ALA A 152 -8.93 -15.29 -1.31
N LEU A 153 -9.92 -14.42 -1.60
CA LEU A 153 -11.04 -14.17 -0.71
C LEU A 153 -11.99 -15.38 -0.60
N ALA A 154 -12.22 -16.10 -1.70
CA ALA A 154 -13.01 -17.34 -1.66
C ALA A 154 -12.35 -18.39 -0.75
N GLU A 155 -11.03 -18.61 -0.89
CA GLU A 155 -10.27 -19.53 -0.03
C GLU A 155 -10.31 -19.13 1.45
N LEU A 156 -10.33 -17.82 1.76
CA LEU A 156 -10.47 -17.31 3.13
C LEU A 156 -11.90 -17.52 3.67
N LYS A 157 -12.92 -17.29 2.83
CA LYS A 157 -14.33 -17.53 3.16
C LYS A 157 -14.59 -19.01 3.49
N ASP A 158 -14.01 -19.93 2.72
CA ASP A 158 -14.10 -21.38 2.98
C ASP A 158 -13.47 -21.78 4.33
N LYS A 159 -12.51 -20.99 4.80
CA LYS A 159 -11.90 -21.14 6.14
C LYS A 159 -12.62 -20.36 7.23
N HIS A 160 -13.83 -19.88 6.96
CA HIS A 160 -14.68 -19.10 7.88
C HIS A 160 -14.05 -17.77 8.36
N VAL A 161 -13.13 -17.19 7.58
CA VAL A 161 -12.59 -15.84 7.84
C VAL A 161 -13.67 -14.81 7.52
N ALA A 162 -13.93 -13.89 8.42
CA ALA A 162 -14.88 -12.80 8.21
C ALA A 162 -14.37 -11.85 7.13
N ILE A 163 -15.23 -11.51 6.14
CA ILE A 163 -14.93 -10.60 5.05
C ILE A 163 -15.82 -9.38 5.16
N TYR A 164 -15.22 -8.25 5.54
CA TYR A 164 -15.87 -6.95 5.70
C TYR A 164 -15.71 -6.14 4.43
N GLY A 165 -16.79 -5.69 3.81
CA GLY A 165 -16.76 -4.85 2.61
C GLY A 165 -17.34 -3.47 2.90
N THR A 166 -16.63 -2.40 2.49
CA THR A 166 -17.15 -1.03 2.62
C THR A 166 -18.08 -0.73 1.45
N LEU A 167 -19.38 -0.68 1.73
CA LEU A 167 -20.45 -0.56 0.74
C LEU A 167 -21.45 0.52 1.17
N LEU A 168 -22.04 1.24 0.19
CA LEU A 168 -23.04 2.29 0.45
C LEU A 168 -24.35 1.74 1.06
N GLU A 169 -24.69 0.51 0.74
CA GLU A 169 -25.85 -0.22 1.27
C GLU A 169 -25.48 -1.15 2.45
N GLY A 170 -24.30 -0.95 3.04
CA GLY A 170 -23.85 -1.69 4.19
C GLY A 170 -24.57 -1.28 5.48
N ARG A 171 -24.36 -2.07 6.54
CA ARG A 171 -24.78 -1.73 7.88
C ARG A 171 -23.88 -0.62 8.44
N ASN A 172 -24.47 0.36 9.13
CA ASN A 172 -23.70 1.41 9.78
C ASN A 172 -22.66 0.78 10.73
N MET A 173 -21.37 1.03 10.45
CA MET A 173 -20.25 0.39 11.15
C MET A 173 -20.16 0.73 12.64
N TYR A 174 -20.83 1.80 13.08
CA TYR A 174 -20.87 2.23 14.49
C TYR A 174 -21.99 1.57 15.30
N GLU A 175 -22.89 0.83 14.66
CA GLU A 175 -23.94 0.09 15.36
C GLU A 175 -23.36 -1.12 16.10
N GLU A 176 -23.94 -1.41 17.26
CA GLU A 176 -23.56 -2.58 18.03
C GLU A 176 -23.74 -3.88 17.23
N GLY A 177 -22.70 -4.71 17.22
CA GLY A 177 -22.69 -5.97 16.46
C GLY A 177 -22.51 -5.83 14.95
N ALA A 178 -22.24 -4.63 14.42
CA ALA A 178 -21.89 -4.46 12.99
C ALA A 178 -20.54 -5.10 12.67
N ILE A 179 -19.60 -5.06 13.62
CA ILE A 179 -18.28 -5.68 13.55
C ILE A 179 -18.16 -6.72 14.66
N PRO A 180 -18.49 -7.99 14.42
CA PRO A 180 -18.48 -9.03 15.46
C PRO A 180 -17.09 -9.41 15.95
N ASN A 181 -16.06 -9.29 15.10
CA ASN A 181 -14.67 -9.53 15.48
C ASN A 181 -13.79 -8.41 14.92
N LYS A 182 -13.16 -7.64 15.80
CA LYS A 182 -12.28 -6.52 15.43
C LYS A 182 -10.80 -6.91 15.27
N SER A 183 -10.43 -8.11 15.68
CA SER A 183 -9.02 -8.56 15.67
C SER A 183 -8.65 -9.45 14.49
N GLU A 184 -9.64 -10.05 13.82
CA GLU A 184 -9.44 -11.01 12.74
C GLU A 184 -10.38 -10.73 11.57
N GLY A 185 -9.95 -11.10 10.37
CA GLY A 185 -10.74 -10.95 9.16
C GLY A 185 -10.04 -10.18 8.06
N VAL A 186 -10.77 -9.90 6.99
CA VAL A 186 -10.29 -9.10 5.86
C VAL A 186 -11.23 -7.92 5.64
N ILE A 187 -10.70 -6.73 5.62
CA ILE A 187 -11.42 -5.50 5.28
C ILE A 187 -11.15 -5.17 3.82
N ILE A 188 -12.19 -5.06 3.01
CA ILE A 188 -12.07 -4.74 1.59
C ILE A 188 -12.34 -3.25 1.36
N MET A 189 -11.39 -2.59 0.70
CA MET A 189 -11.55 -1.24 0.16
C MET A 189 -11.57 -1.33 -1.37
N GLY A 190 -12.54 -0.69 -2.00
CA GLY A 190 -12.72 -0.71 -3.43
C GLY A 190 -11.98 0.41 -4.18
N ASN A 191 -12.09 0.37 -5.50
CA ASN A 191 -11.61 1.38 -6.43
C ASN A 191 -12.28 2.74 -6.20
N GLU A 192 -11.56 3.82 -6.46
CA GLU A 192 -12.01 5.20 -6.23
C GLU A 192 -13.26 5.58 -7.06
N GLY A 193 -13.39 5.03 -8.26
CA GLY A 193 -14.51 5.33 -9.18
C GLY A 193 -15.62 4.28 -9.16
N ASN A 194 -15.25 3.00 -9.09
CA ASN A 194 -16.18 1.89 -9.28
C ASN A 194 -16.54 1.16 -7.98
N GLY A 195 -15.86 1.48 -6.85
CA GLY A 195 -16.05 0.76 -5.60
C GLY A 195 -15.48 -0.67 -5.64
N ILE A 196 -16.09 -1.57 -4.89
CA ILE A 196 -15.75 -2.99 -4.85
C ILE A 196 -16.39 -3.67 -6.07
N SER A 197 -15.61 -4.46 -6.82
CA SER A 197 -16.08 -5.20 -7.99
C SER A 197 -17.19 -6.21 -7.65
N GLU A 198 -18.07 -6.54 -8.60
CA GLU A 198 -19.19 -7.47 -8.36
C GLU A 198 -18.71 -8.84 -7.88
N GLU A 199 -17.63 -9.35 -8.45
CA GLU A 199 -17.06 -10.64 -8.10
C GLU A 199 -16.58 -10.66 -6.65
N VAL A 200 -15.85 -9.63 -6.21
CA VAL A 200 -15.37 -9.47 -4.83
C VAL A 200 -16.54 -9.19 -3.88
N ARG A 201 -17.53 -8.38 -4.30
CA ARG A 201 -18.73 -8.05 -3.53
C ARG A 201 -19.55 -9.29 -3.15
N GLY A 202 -19.66 -10.27 -4.05
CA GLY A 202 -20.34 -11.55 -3.79
C GLY A 202 -19.69 -12.40 -2.68
N LEU A 203 -18.46 -12.07 -2.29
CA LEU A 203 -17.73 -12.77 -1.23
C LEU A 203 -17.84 -12.08 0.14
N VAL A 204 -18.31 -10.82 0.19
CA VAL A 204 -18.50 -10.06 1.42
C VAL A 204 -19.51 -10.75 2.33
N SER A 205 -19.12 -11.00 3.58
CA SER A 205 -20.01 -11.57 4.60
C SER A 205 -20.58 -10.48 5.54
N HIS A 206 -19.90 -9.36 5.70
CA HIS A 206 -20.28 -8.25 6.56
C HIS A 206 -20.16 -6.93 5.80
N PRO A 207 -21.23 -6.50 5.09
CA PRO A 207 -21.23 -5.19 4.43
C PRO A 207 -21.31 -4.06 5.46
N LEU A 208 -20.36 -3.12 5.40
CA LEU A 208 -20.23 -2.00 6.32
C LEU A 208 -20.41 -0.67 5.59
N LEU A 209 -21.12 0.27 6.22
CA LEU A 209 -21.28 1.65 5.76
C LEU A 209 -20.58 2.60 6.72
N ILE A 210 -19.78 3.52 6.19
CA ILE A 210 -19.37 4.74 6.88
C ILE A 210 -20.50 5.75 6.70
N PRO A 211 -21.29 6.04 7.74
CA PRO A 211 -22.44 6.95 7.58
C PRO A 211 -22.02 8.39 7.33
N SER A 212 -22.73 9.08 6.43
CA SER A 212 -22.62 10.54 6.27
C SER A 212 -23.40 11.27 7.38
N TYR A 213 -23.08 12.54 7.61
CA TYR A 213 -23.78 13.39 8.57
C TYR A 213 -24.05 14.77 7.97
N PRO A 214 -25.27 15.35 8.21
CA PRO A 214 -26.44 14.69 8.83
C PRO A 214 -27.01 13.56 7.96
N ALA A 215 -27.61 12.56 8.63
CA ALA A 215 -28.19 11.41 7.93
C ALA A 215 -29.34 11.85 7.00
N GLY A 216 -29.31 11.38 5.75
CA GLY A 216 -30.35 11.66 4.75
C GLY A 216 -30.22 13.00 4.02
N GLU A 217 -29.20 13.80 4.32
CA GLU A 217 -28.88 15.02 3.56
C GLU A 217 -27.95 14.71 2.37
N ALA A 218 -28.03 15.57 1.35
CA ALA A 218 -27.15 15.45 0.18
C ALA A 218 -25.69 15.72 0.59
N THR A 219 -24.81 14.82 0.21
CA THR A 219 -23.37 14.90 0.47
C THR A 219 -22.60 14.45 -0.77
N SER A 220 -21.25 14.41 -0.71
CA SER A 220 -20.43 13.79 -1.75
C SER A 220 -20.75 12.31 -1.89
N GLU A 221 -20.69 11.79 -3.11
CA GLU A 221 -21.02 10.38 -3.41
C GLU A 221 -20.15 9.37 -2.68
N SER A 222 -18.89 9.73 -2.42
CA SER A 222 -17.93 8.85 -1.72
C SER A 222 -16.85 9.65 -1.00
N LEU A 223 -16.16 9.00 -0.07
CA LEU A 223 -14.94 9.48 0.55
C LEU A 223 -13.72 9.04 -0.28
N ASN A 224 -12.63 9.79 -0.21
CA ASN A 224 -11.33 9.32 -0.69
C ASN A 224 -11.01 7.97 -0.01
N VAL A 225 -10.54 6.98 -0.79
CA VAL A 225 -10.30 5.61 -0.31
C VAL A 225 -9.28 5.53 0.83
N GLY A 226 -8.24 6.37 0.82
CA GLY A 226 -7.27 6.44 1.91
C GLY A 226 -7.88 6.97 3.22
N ILE A 227 -8.78 7.98 3.11
CA ILE A 227 -9.52 8.53 4.26
C ILE A 227 -10.53 7.49 4.78
N ALA A 228 -11.30 6.86 3.89
CA ALA A 228 -12.23 5.80 4.27
C ALA A 228 -11.50 4.65 4.99
N THR A 229 -10.34 4.23 4.48
CA THR A 229 -9.49 3.22 5.13
C THR A 229 -9.11 3.63 6.56
N ALA A 230 -8.69 4.89 6.76
CA ALA A 230 -8.30 5.35 8.10
C ALA A 230 -9.47 5.31 9.09
N ILE A 231 -10.68 5.72 8.65
CA ILE A 231 -11.89 5.70 9.47
C ILE A 231 -12.25 4.26 9.86
N VAL A 232 -12.24 3.34 8.89
CA VAL A 232 -12.58 1.94 9.13
C VAL A 232 -11.56 1.29 10.09
N LEU A 233 -10.26 1.45 9.83
CA LEU A 233 -9.22 0.88 10.69
C LEU A 233 -9.25 1.46 12.11
N ALA A 234 -9.57 2.75 12.26
CA ALA A 234 -9.76 3.36 13.58
C ALA A 234 -10.90 2.70 14.37
N GLU A 235 -12.02 2.38 13.69
CA GLU A 235 -13.15 1.68 14.33
C GLU A 235 -12.80 0.24 14.70
N PHE A 236 -12.06 -0.48 13.86
CA PHE A 236 -11.60 -1.83 14.17
C PHE A 236 -10.59 -1.89 15.33
N ARG A 237 -9.93 -0.78 15.66
CA ARG A 237 -8.94 -0.68 16.75
C ARG A 237 -9.47 0.04 18.01
N ARG A 238 -10.71 0.48 17.99
CA ARG A 238 -11.39 1.12 19.13
C ARG A 238 -11.82 0.14 20.21
#